data_a9430b1a4bee79ecbe696f6499893ebd
#
_entry.id   a9430b1a4bee79ecbe696f6499893ebd
#
_cell.length_a   1.000
_cell.length_b   1.000
_cell.length_c   1.000
_cell.angle_alpha   90.00
_cell.angle_beta   90.00
_cell.angle_gamma   90.00
#
_symmetry.space_group_name_H-M   'P 1'
#
loop_
_entity.id
_entity.type
_entity.pdbx_description
1 polymer ?
#
loop_
_entity_poly.entity_id
_entity_poly.type
_entity_poly.pdbx_seq_one_letter_code
_entity_poly.pdbx_strand_id
1 'polypeptide(L)'
;FSAVIAGLFFVALLFGSILSKGLPAFWQSSMSLPVYFDPAIITTGAKPVQRSGESPAQFEERFIAWQTEMGMVDWDALIVNAMIAKDPALASKRDDLASLYTSSEAYRLRDMVMKDPSLVGKKEDIKVLADANVDVWLAGNIDRSLPDEQQQLNPEVRQLADEMKASGVMENTFNTNIFVSPDSRSSPATSGLAGAFMGSLFMMLIVIIIAIPIGVASAIYLEEFAPKNWITDVIEVNINNLAAVPSIVFGLLGAAIFIGWMHLPLSAPLVGGLVLSLMTLPTVIITTRASLKAVPPSIRQAA
;
A
#
# COMPACT_ATOMS: atom_id res chain seq x y z
N PHE A 1 -34.31 20.31 15.39
CA PHE A 1 -33.17 20.24 16.32
C PHE A 1 -32.81 18.79 16.63
N SER A 2 -33.78 17.95 16.99
CA SER A 2 -33.56 16.52 17.30
C SER A 2 -32.92 15.73 16.14
N ALA A 3 -33.30 15.97 14.89
CA ALA A 3 -32.72 15.31 13.73
C ALA A 3 -31.24 15.66 13.51
N VAL A 4 -30.84 16.90 13.79
CA VAL A 4 -29.44 17.33 13.71
C VAL A 4 -28.61 16.66 14.80
N ILE A 5 -29.13 16.59 16.03
CA ILE A 5 -28.45 15.89 17.15
C ILE A 5 -28.30 14.39 16.82
N ALA A 6 -29.36 13.76 16.32
CA ALA A 6 -29.30 12.36 15.90
C ALA A 6 -28.25 12.14 14.78
N GLY A 7 -28.22 13.03 13.78
CA GLY A 7 -27.19 12.97 12.73
C GLY A 7 -25.77 13.09 13.26
N LEU A 8 -25.49 14.05 14.14
CA LEU A 8 -24.20 14.22 14.78
C LEU A 8 -23.81 12.99 15.63
N PHE A 9 -24.77 12.40 16.34
CA PHE A 9 -24.53 11.19 17.13
C PHE A 9 -24.13 10.01 16.25
N PHE A 10 -24.82 9.78 15.13
CA PHE A 10 -24.43 8.71 14.19
C PHE A 10 -23.08 8.96 13.54
N VAL A 11 -22.76 10.19 13.19
CA VAL A 11 -21.43 10.57 12.69
C VAL A 11 -20.36 10.28 13.73
N ALA A 12 -20.59 10.67 15.00
CA ALA A 12 -19.64 10.39 16.08
C ALA A 12 -19.46 8.88 16.32
N LEU A 13 -20.54 8.08 16.27
CA LEU A 13 -20.46 6.62 16.35
C LEU A 13 -19.67 6.02 15.19
N LEU A 14 -19.90 6.51 13.97
CA LEU A 14 -19.17 6.05 12.79
C LEU A 14 -17.66 6.34 12.95
N PHE A 15 -17.28 7.57 13.30
CA PHE A 15 -15.90 7.94 13.55
C PHE A 15 -15.28 7.13 14.70
N GLY A 16 -16.00 6.95 15.80
CA GLY A 16 -15.56 6.11 16.91
C GLY A 16 -15.30 4.67 16.49
N SER A 17 -16.19 4.10 15.68
CA SER A 17 -16.02 2.74 15.13
C SER A 17 -14.82 2.64 14.18
N ILE A 18 -14.64 3.62 13.29
CA ILE A 18 -13.49 3.65 12.37
C ILE A 18 -12.18 3.77 13.14
N LEU A 19 -12.10 4.68 14.10
CA LEU A 19 -10.90 4.88 14.91
C LEU A 19 -10.58 3.66 15.76
N SER A 20 -11.57 3.08 16.43
CA SER A 20 -11.33 1.90 17.29
C SER A 20 -10.82 0.68 16.53
N LYS A 21 -11.22 0.53 15.25
CA LYS A 21 -10.75 -0.56 14.38
C LYS A 21 -9.48 -0.23 13.61
N GLY A 22 -9.27 1.05 13.28
CA GLY A 22 -8.12 1.50 12.49
C GLY A 22 -6.86 1.79 13.32
N LEU A 23 -7.00 2.36 14.52
CA LEU A 23 -5.86 2.69 15.36
C LEU A 23 -4.95 1.49 15.70
N PRO A 24 -5.46 0.29 15.98
CA PRO A 24 -4.59 -0.86 16.24
C PRO A 24 -3.64 -1.20 15.10
N ALA A 25 -3.97 -0.87 13.85
CA ALA A 25 -3.10 -1.13 12.69
C ALA A 25 -1.76 -0.37 12.74
N PHE A 26 -1.67 0.70 13.54
CA PHE A 26 -0.40 1.41 13.76
C PHE A 26 0.57 0.69 14.68
N TRP A 27 0.17 -0.42 15.27
CA TRP A 27 1.02 -1.28 16.09
C TRP A 27 0.99 -2.68 15.53
N GLN A 28 2.13 -3.36 15.58
CA GLN A 28 2.25 -4.75 15.16
C GLN A 28 3.21 -5.50 16.05
N SER A 29 3.00 -6.79 16.20
CA SER A 29 3.84 -7.68 16.99
C SER A 29 5.17 -7.93 16.25
N SER A 30 6.27 -7.83 16.97
CA SER A 30 7.62 -8.08 16.44
C SER A 30 8.55 -8.62 17.52
N MET A 31 9.63 -9.24 17.10
CA MET A 31 10.68 -9.78 17.96
C MET A 31 12.01 -9.13 17.61
N SER A 32 12.77 -8.69 18.63
CA SER A 32 14.15 -8.29 18.44
C SER A 32 15.04 -9.50 18.67
N LEU A 33 15.65 -10.02 17.60
CA LEU A 33 16.42 -11.26 17.61
C LEU A 33 17.89 -10.99 17.28
N PRO A 34 18.83 -11.58 18.04
CA PRO A 34 20.25 -11.50 17.76
C PRO A 34 20.64 -12.51 16.66
N VAL A 35 20.37 -12.16 15.40
CA VAL A 35 20.61 -13.03 14.25
C VAL A 35 22.09 -13.13 13.96
N TYR A 36 22.61 -14.35 13.97
CA TYR A 36 23.97 -14.66 13.53
C TYR A 36 23.93 -15.12 12.08
N PHE A 37 24.58 -14.39 11.19
CA PHE A 37 24.69 -14.72 9.77
C PHE A 37 25.74 -15.83 9.58
N ASP A 38 25.34 -17.05 9.88
CA ASP A 38 26.23 -18.21 9.96
C ASP A 38 26.83 -18.56 8.58
N PRO A 39 28.17 -18.52 8.43
CA PRO A 39 28.84 -18.95 7.20
C PRO A 39 28.62 -20.43 6.85
N ALA A 40 28.23 -21.27 7.82
CA ALA A 40 27.91 -22.67 7.57
C ALA A 40 26.56 -22.84 6.87
N ILE A 41 25.62 -21.90 7.06
CA ILE A 41 24.33 -21.85 6.39
C ILE A 41 24.43 -21.04 5.10
N ILE A 42 25.12 -19.88 5.15
CA ILE A 42 25.34 -19.01 4.00
C ILE A 42 26.60 -19.46 3.26
N THR A 43 26.49 -20.57 2.53
CA THR A 43 27.62 -21.20 1.82
C THR A 43 27.94 -20.56 0.47
N THR A 44 27.26 -19.48 0.10
CA THR A 44 27.43 -18.80 -1.20
C THR A 44 28.76 -18.07 -1.27
N GLY A 45 29.33 -18.02 -2.49
CA GLY A 45 30.57 -17.29 -2.77
C GLY A 45 30.43 -15.76 -2.59
N ALA A 46 31.56 -15.07 -2.67
CA ALA A 46 31.58 -13.61 -2.61
C ALA A 46 30.76 -12.99 -3.76
N LYS A 47 30.11 -11.86 -3.47
CA LYS A 47 29.34 -11.10 -4.48
C LYS A 47 30.21 -10.82 -5.71
N PRO A 48 29.76 -11.22 -6.91
CA PRO A 48 30.50 -11.00 -8.14
C PRO A 48 30.75 -9.50 -8.39
N VAL A 49 31.98 -9.18 -8.73
CA VAL A 49 32.38 -7.86 -9.23
C VAL A 49 32.80 -8.03 -10.68
N GLN A 50 32.45 -7.07 -11.53
CA GLN A 50 32.84 -7.10 -12.94
C GLN A 50 34.37 -7.06 -13.05
N ARG A 51 34.92 -8.03 -13.80
CA ARG A 51 36.39 -8.17 -14.00
C ARG A 51 36.85 -7.32 -15.19
N SER A 52 38.09 -6.87 -15.14
CA SER A 52 38.66 -6.14 -16.28
C SER A 52 38.69 -7.04 -17.53
N GLY A 53 38.07 -6.56 -18.63
CA GLY A 53 37.94 -7.31 -19.89
C GLY A 53 36.74 -8.28 -19.97
N GLU A 54 35.89 -8.36 -18.93
CA GLU A 54 34.67 -9.16 -18.94
C GLU A 54 33.54 -8.43 -19.67
N SER A 55 32.81 -9.14 -20.54
CA SER A 55 31.64 -8.58 -21.20
C SER A 55 30.48 -8.41 -20.21
N PRO A 56 29.58 -7.42 -20.43
CA PRO A 56 28.38 -7.25 -19.58
C PRO A 56 27.55 -8.52 -19.45
N ALA A 57 27.39 -9.29 -20.53
CA ALA A 57 26.62 -10.53 -20.54
C ALA A 57 27.25 -11.62 -19.63
N GLN A 58 28.58 -11.78 -19.67
CA GLN A 58 29.27 -12.74 -18.81
C GLN A 58 29.20 -12.35 -17.33
N PHE A 59 29.31 -11.07 -17.04
CA PHE A 59 29.11 -10.56 -15.67
C PHE A 59 27.68 -10.83 -15.18
N GLU A 60 26.69 -10.53 -16.01
CA GLU A 60 25.26 -10.74 -15.70
C GLU A 60 24.96 -12.22 -15.43
N GLU A 61 25.49 -13.14 -16.25
CA GLU A 61 25.35 -14.58 -16.04
C GLU A 61 25.88 -15.01 -14.67
N ARG A 62 27.10 -14.57 -14.29
CA ARG A 62 27.69 -14.87 -12.97
C ARG A 62 26.92 -14.24 -11.84
N PHE A 63 26.37 -13.04 -12.05
CA PHE A 63 25.58 -12.34 -11.05
C PHE A 63 24.25 -13.04 -10.82
N ILE A 64 23.58 -13.48 -11.89
CA ILE A 64 22.33 -14.26 -11.80
C ILE A 64 22.60 -15.63 -11.13
N ALA A 65 23.68 -16.31 -11.46
CA ALA A 65 24.06 -17.56 -10.80
C ALA A 65 24.23 -17.36 -9.28
N TRP A 66 24.96 -16.32 -8.87
CA TRP A 66 25.13 -15.97 -7.46
C TRP A 66 23.80 -15.61 -6.78
N GLN A 67 22.92 -14.86 -7.45
CA GLN A 67 21.58 -14.57 -6.92
C GLN A 67 20.74 -15.83 -6.74
N THR A 68 20.88 -16.78 -7.65
CA THR A 68 20.18 -18.06 -7.57
C THR A 68 20.68 -18.88 -6.38
N GLU A 69 22.00 -18.95 -6.17
CA GLU A 69 22.61 -19.59 -4.99
C GLU A 69 22.10 -18.94 -3.69
N MET A 70 22.08 -17.60 -3.63
CA MET A 70 21.53 -16.86 -2.48
C MET A 70 20.04 -17.17 -2.23
N GLY A 71 19.29 -17.48 -3.29
CA GLY A 71 17.89 -17.92 -3.19
C GLY A 71 17.71 -19.33 -2.62
N MET A 72 18.74 -20.17 -2.66
CA MET A 72 18.71 -21.55 -2.16
C MET A 72 19.16 -21.69 -0.69
N VAL A 73 19.70 -20.62 -0.12
CA VAL A 73 20.11 -20.59 1.31
C VAL A 73 18.87 -20.69 2.21
N ASP A 74 18.99 -21.49 3.27
CA ASP A 74 17.94 -21.59 4.30
C ASP A 74 17.99 -20.38 5.24
N TRP A 75 17.39 -19.28 4.81
CA TRP A 75 17.32 -18.04 5.60
C TRP A 75 16.42 -18.17 6.82
N ASP A 76 15.42 -19.07 6.78
CA ASP A 76 14.55 -19.36 7.90
C ASP A 76 15.32 -20.00 9.06
N ALA A 77 16.30 -20.84 8.76
CA ALA A 77 17.16 -21.43 9.77
C ALA A 77 17.90 -20.39 10.62
N LEU A 78 18.31 -19.24 10.02
CA LEU A 78 18.95 -18.15 10.76
C LEU A 78 18.01 -17.52 11.79
N ILE A 79 16.77 -17.28 11.42
CA ILE A 79 15.75 -16.69 12.30
C ILE A 79 15.42 -17.67 13.42
N VAL A 80 15.13 -18.93 13.08
CA VAL A 80 14.82 -19.98 14.05
C VAL A 80 15.97 -20.19 15.03
N ASN A 81 17.21 -20.24 14.55
CA ASN A 81 18.39 -20.34 15.40
C ASN A 81 18.56 -19.14 16.34
N ALA A 82 18.25 -17.93 15.86
CA ALA A 82 18.27 -16.72 16.69
C ALA A 82 17.18 -16.73 17.78
N MET A 83 15.99 -17.28 17.49
CA MET A 83 14.92 -17.48 18.48
C MET A 83 15.36 -18.46 19.56
N ILE A 84 15.93 -19.62 19.18
CA ILE A 84 16.45 -20.64 20.10
C ILE A 84 17.63 -20.08 20.91
N ALA A 85 18.48 -19.26 20.31
CA ALA A 85 19.59 -18.61 21.02
C ALA A 85 19.11 -17.63 22.08
N LYS A 86 17.94 -17.00 21.86
CA LYS A 86 17.31 -16.09 22.83
C LYS A 86 16.59 -16.86 23.95
N ASP A 87 15.91 -17.93 23.60
CA ASP A 87 15.25 -18.83 24.55
C ASP A 87 15.50 -20.31 24.18
N PRO A 88 16.43 -20.99 24.86
CA PRO A 88 16.80 -22.38 24.57
C PRO A 88 15.63 -23.38 24.75
N ALA A 89 14.58 -23.06 25.51
CA ALA A 89 13.41 -23.92 25.66
C ALA A 89 12.65 -24.11 24.34
N LEU A 90 12.79 -23.17 23.41
CA LEU A 90 12.17 -23.21 22.09
C LEU A 90 12.75 -24.29 21.16
N ALA A 91 13.91 -24.88 21.50
CA ALA A 91 14.54 -25.91 20.68
C ALA A 91 13.65 -27.17 20.46
N SER A 92 12.80 -27.51 21.43
CA SER A 92 11.85 -28.62 21.32
C SER A 92 10.67 -28.36 20.41
N LYS A 93 10.39 -27.10 20.06
CA LYS A 93 9.26 -26.64 19.22
C LYS A 93 9.73 -26.06 17.89
N ARG A 94 10.91 -26.47 17.40
CA ARG A 94 11.59 -25.87 16.23
C ARG A 94 10.70 -25.74 15.00
N ASP A 95 9.87 -26.74 14.72
CA ASP A 95 9.03 -26.80 13.52
C ASP A 95 7.89 -25.75 13.54
N ASP A 96 7.43 -25.39 14.75
CA ASP A 96 6.38 -24.38 14.93
C ASP A 96 6.91 -22.94 14.88
N LEU A 97 8.21 -22.73 15.14
CA LEU A 97 8.83 -21.42 15.19
C LEU A 97 8.72 -20.68 13.85
N ALA A 98 8.82 -21.40 12.73
CA ALA A 98 8.70 -20.82 11.40
C ALA A 98 7.31 -20.20 11.12
N SER A 99 6.28 -20.63 11.84
CA SER A 99 4.91 -20.10 11.74
C SER A 99 4.68 -18.83 12.55
N LEU A 100 5.64 -18.40 13.38
CA LEU A 100 5.50 -17.23 14.25
C LEU A 100 5.84 -15.92 13.58
N TYR A 101 6.61 -15.94 12.50
CA TYR A 101 7.04 -14.74 11.77
C TYR A 101 6.65 -14.84 10.30
N THR A 102 6.58 -13.67 9.66
CA THR A 102 6.23 -13.62 8.24
C THR A 102 7.38 -14.11 7.36
N SER A 103 7.08 -14.92 6.34
CA SER A 103 8.09 -15.46 5.39
C SER A 103 8.89 -14.38 4.67
N SER A 104 8.37 -13.15 4.60
CA SER A 104 9.10 -12.01 4.03
C SER A 104 10.37 -11.65 4.81
N GLU A 105 10.49 -12.05 6.06
CA GLU A 105 11.68 -11.79 6.88
C GLU A 105 12.90 -12.60 6.39
N ALA A 106 12.71 -13.83 5.96
CA ALA A 106 13.75 -14.64 5.32
C ALA A 106 14.29 -13.94 4.06
N TYR A 107 13.39 -13.45 3.20
CA TYR A 107 13.80 -12.66 2.03
C TYR A 107 14.51 -11.36 2.39
N ARG A 108 14.08 -10.71 3.47
CA ARG A 108 14.74 -9.49 3.96
C ARG A 108 16.16 -9.75 4.44
N LEU A 109 16.42 -10.84 5.15
CA LEU A 109 17.77 -11.25 5.55
C LEU A 109 18.66 -11.52 4.34
N ARG A 110 18.14 -12.24 3.33
CA ARG A 110 18.82 -12.43 2.06
C ARG A 110 19.22 -11.11 1.42
N ASP A 111 18.27 -10.18 1.30
CA ASP A 111 18.49 -8.90 0.65
C ASP A 111 19.49 -8.02 1.42
N MET A 112 19.53 -8.13 2.75
CA MET A 112 20.54 -7.48 3.59
C MET A 112 21.95 -7.99 3.24
N VAL A 113 22.15 -9.30 3.16
CA VAL A 113 23.45 -9.90 2.80
C VAL A 113 23.80 -9.61 1.33
N MET A 114 22.82 -9.59 0.43
CA MET A 114 23.06 -9.23 -0.97
C MET A 114 23.52 -7.76 -1.11
N LYS A 115 23.05 -6.86 -0.25
CA LYS A 115 23.49 -5.45 -0.20
C LYS A 115 24.84 -5.32 0.47
N ASP A 116 25.01 -5.97 1.60
CA ASP A 116 26.24 -5.95 2.39
C ASP A 116 26.71 -7.38 2.75
N PRO A 117 27.53 -8.00 1.91
CA PRO A 117 28.09 -9.33 2.16
C PRO A 117 28.99 -9.42 3.40
N SER A 118 29.45 -8.29 3.95
CA SER A 118 30.27 -8.26 5.16
C SER A 118 29.53 -8.66 6.44
N LEU A 119 28.20 -8.82 6.35
CA LEU A 119 27.36 -9.32 7.43
C LEU A 119 27.61 -10.81 7.72
N VAL A 120 28.05 -11.58 6.74
CA VAL A 120 28.36 -13.01 6.92
C VAL A 120 29.43 -13.17 8.00
N GLY A 121 29.17 -14.00 9.00
CA GLY A 121 30.01 -14.20 10.17
C GLY A 121 29.79 -13.19 11.31
N LYS A 122 28.86 -12.23 11.14
CA LYS A 122 28.52 -11.25 12.19
C LYS A 122 27.18 -11.55 12.83
N LYS A 123 27.01 -11.01 14.03
CA LYS A 123 25.76 -11.03 14.78
C LYS A 123 25.15 -9.64 14.80
N GLU A 124 23.90 -9.52 14.40
CA GLU A 124 23.16 -8.26 14.35
C GLU A 124 21.80 -8.41 15.05
N ASP A 125 21.40 -7.39 15.80
CA ASP A 125 20.07 -7.34 16.39
C ASP A 125 19.05 -6.92 15.33
N ILE A 126 18.22 -7.85 14.91
CA ILE A 126 17.24 -7.66 13.83
C ILE A 126 15.83 -7.75 14.39
N LYS A 127 15.05 -6.73 14.07
CA LYS A 127 13.61 -6.73 14.34
C LYS A 127 12.91 -7.60 13.30
N VAL A 128 12.34 -8.72 13.73
CA VAL A 128 11.60 -9.69 12.93
C VAL A 128 10.10 -9.50 13.19
N LEU A 129 9.30 -9.38 12.13
CA LEU A 129 7.86 -9.17 12.23
C LEU A 129 7.14 -10.49 12.45
N ALA A 130 6.13 -10.49 13.33
CA ALA A 130 5.26 -11.62 13.49
C ALA A 130 4.47 -11.93 12.21
N ASP A 131 4.03 -13.18 12.04
CA ASP A 131 3.04 -13.52 11.02
C ASP A 131 1.74 -12.73 11.25
N ALA A 132 1.02 -12.43 10.17
CA ALA A 132 -0.20 -11.63 10.24
C ALA A 132 -1.28 -12.27 11.15
N ASN A 133 -1.42 -13.61 11.12
CA ASN A 133 -2.38 -14.32 11.96
C ASN A 133 -1.94 -14.32 13.43
N VAL A 134 -0.62 -14.42 13.68
CA VAL A 134 -0.05 -14.31 15.03
C VAL A 134 -0.28 -12.90 15.60
N ASP A 135 -0.06 -11.87 14.81
CA ASP A 135 -0.30 -10.50 15.22
C ASP A 135 -1.77 -10.25 15.58
N VAL A 136 -2.70 -10.68 14.71
CA VAL A 136 -4.16 -10.58 14.96
C VAL A 136 -4.58 -11.37 16.20
N TRP A 137 -3.99 -12.55 16.45
CA TRP A 137 -4.19 -13.36 17.65
C TRP A 137 -3.74 -12.61 18.90
N LEU A 138 -2.53 -12.08 18.91
CA LEU A 138 -1.96 -11.35 20.03
C LEU A 138 -2.63 -10.01 20.30
N ALA A 139 -3.17 -9.35 19.26
CA ALA A 139 -3.98 -8.15 19.36
C ALA A 139 -5.38 -8.40 19.95
N GLY A 140 -5.82 -9.67 20.06
CA GLY A 140 -7.13 -10.03 20.59
C GLY A 140 -8.29 -9.77 19.62
N ASN A 141 -8.00 -9.67 18.32
CA ASN A 141 -9.00 -9.41 17.26
C ASN A 141 -9.63 -10.73 16.72
N ILE A 142 -9.21 -11.87 17.24
CA ILE A 142 -9.79 -13.20 16.94
C ILE A 142 -10.60 -13.67 18.14
N ASP A 143 -11.75 -14.27 17.89
CA ASP A 143 -12.55 -14.93 18.92
C ASP A 143 -11.84 -16.22 19.36
N ARG A 144 -11.22 -16.17 20.56
CA ARG A 144 -10.47 -17.26 21.14
C ARG A 144 -11.34 -18.43 21.62
N SER A 145 -12.68 -18.25 21.66
CA SER A 145 -13.64 -19.28 22.06
C SER A 145 -14.04 -20.24 20.92
N LEU A 146 -13.64 -19.93 19.68
CA LEU A 146 -13.92 -20.77 18.52
C LEU A 146 -13.18 -22.11 18.63
N PRO A 147 -13.80 -23.22 18.14
CA PRO A 147 -13.13 -24.51 18.04
C PRO A 147 -11.82 -24.42 17.22
N ASP A 148 -10.85 -25.28 17.52
CA ASP A 148 -9.55 -25.29 16.86
C ASP A 148 -9.62 -25.41 15.36
N GLU A 149 -10.59 -26.15 14.83
CA GLU A 149 -10.84 -26.32 13.38
C GLU A 149 -11.25 -25.02 12.66
N GLN A 150 -11.74 -24.05 13.41
CA GLN A 150 -12.16 -22.73 12.88
C GLN A 150 -11.12 -21.64 13.14
N GLN A 151 -10.03 -21.96 13.84
CA GLN A 151 -8.91 -21.05 14.09
C GLN A 151 -7.92 -21.10 12.93
N GLN A 152 -7.32 -19.95 12.61
CA GLN A 152 -6.33 -19.83 11.53
C GLN A 152 -4.94 -20.35 11.93
N LEU A 153 -4.66 -20.40 13.23
CA LEU A 153 -3.40 -20.87 13.80
C LEU A 153 -3.60 -22.20 14.51
N ASN A 154 -2.61 -23.09 14.38
CA ASN A 154 -2.56 -24.32 15.14
C ASN A 154 -2.48 -24.05 16.65
N PRO A 155 -3.02 -24.95 17.51
CA PRO A 155 -3.00 -24.77 18.95
C PRO A 155 -1.60 -24.55 19.52
N GLU A 156 -0.60 -25.27 19.01
CA GLU A 156 0.81 -25.18 19.41
C GLU A 156 1.38 -23.79 19.12
N VAL A 157 1.11 -23.26 17.92
CA VAL A 157 1.56 -21.92 17.51
C VAL A 157 0.89 -20.81 18.33
N ARG A 158 -0.42 -20.98 18.66
CA ARG A 158 -1.14 -20.01 19.50
C ARG A 158 -0.58 -19.98 20.93
N GLN A 159 -0.34 -21.16 21.52
CA GLN A 159 0.26 -21.25 22.83
C GLN A 159 1.66 -20.64 22.85
N LEU A 160 2.47 -20.95 21.84
CA LEU A 160 3.83 -20.44 21.70
C LEU A 160 3.86 -18.91 21.53
N ALA A 161 2.95 -18.35 20.75
CA ALA A 161 2.81 -16.90 20.58
C ALA A 161 2.46 -16.22 21.93
N ASP A 162 1.52 -16.80 22.69
CA ASP A 162 1.14 -16.27 24.00
C ASP A 162 2.30 -16.39 25.02
N GLU A 163 3.06 -17.50 25.01
CA GLU A 163 4.27 -17.69 25.85
C GLU A 163 5.34 -16.63 25.51
N MET A 164 5.61 -16.39 24.22
CA MET A 164 6.61 -15.41 23.78
C MET A 164 6.19 -13.97 24.08
N LYS A 165 4.91 -13.67 24.03
CA LYS A 165 4.39 -12.36 24.48
C LYS A 165 4.53 -12.21 25.99
N ALA A 166 4.20 -13.22 26.76
CA ALA A 166 4.31 -13.21 28.22
C ALA A 166 5.77 -13.09 28.70
N SER A 167 6.72 -13.72 28.00
CA SER A 167 8.16 -13.62 28.29
C SER A 167 8.80 -12.31 27.80
N GLY A 168 8.08 -11.46 27.06
CA GLY A 168 8.62 -10.23 26.50
C GLY A 168 9.55 -10.43 25.29
N VAL A 169 9.61 -11.63 24.72
CA VAL A 169 10.35 -11.88 23.48
C VAL A 169 9.62 -11.27 22.28
N MET A 170 8.29 -11.33 22.31
CA MET A 170 7.42 -10.69 21.31
C MET A 170 6.79 -9.43 21.90
N GLU A 171 7.05 -8.31 21.29
CA GLU A 171 6.62 -6.98 21.73
C GLU A 171 5.72 -6.32 20.69
N ASN A 172 4.80 -5.48 21.16
CA ASN A 172 3.99 -4.66 20.29
C ASN A 172 4.73 -3.36 19.96
N THR A 173 5.04 -3.15 18.69
CA THR A 173 5.87 -2.04 18.23
C THR A 173 5.14 -1.20 17.17
N PHE A 174 5.52 0.06 17.04
CA PHE A 174 4.92 0.95 16.04
C PHE A 174 5.19 0.45 14.62
N ASN A 175 4.12 0.33 13.83
CA ASN A 175 4.17 -0.19 12.46
C ASN A 175 4.58 0.92 11.47
N THR A 176 5.87 1.07 11.23
CA THR A 176 6.38 2.01 10.23
C THR A 176 6.08 1.59 8.79
N ASN A 177 5.84 0.28 8.55
CA ASN A 177 5.56 -0.25 7.21
C ASN A 177 4.29 0.34 6.62
N ILE A 178 3.31 0.72 7.46
CA ILE A 178 2.08 1.36 7.00
C ILE A 178 2.34 2.62 6.14
N PHE A 179 3.44 3.33 6.39
CA PHE A 179 3.77 4.58 5.69
C PHE A 179 4.76 4.40 4.53
N VAL A 180 5.60 3.36 4.57
CA VAL A 180 6.72 3.22 3.62
C VAL A 180 6.57 2.05 2.66
N SER A 181 5.78 1.04 3.02
CA SER A 181 5.61 -0.16 2.20
C SER A 181 4.42 -0.03 1.23
N PRO A 182 4.52 -0.66 0.06
CA PRO A 182 3.36 -0.82 -0.82
C PRO A 182 2.39 -1.84 -0.24
N ASP A 183 1.19 -1.90 -0.80
CA ASP A 183 0.24 -2.97 -0.53
C ASP A 183 0.78 -4.33 -1.01
N SER A 184 0.65 -5.36 -0.18
CA SER A 184 1.12 -6.71 -0.49
C SER A 184 0.09 -7.75 -0.07
N ARG A 185 -0.40 -8.53 -1.04
CA ARG A 185 -1.29 -9.66 -0.77
C ARG A 185 -0.54 -10.91 -0.30
N SER A 186 0.70 -11.06 -0.73
CA SER A 186 1.55 -12.22 -0.38
C SER A 186 2.19 -12.08 1.00
N SER A 187 2.32 -10.87 1.52
CA SER A 187 2.93 -10.60 2.82
C SER A 187 2.14 -9.53 3.58
N PRO A 188 0.98 -9.88 4.16
CA PRO A 188 0.11 -8.91 4.84
C PRO A 188 0.80 -8.20 6.00
N ALA A 189 1.69 -8.87 6.74
CA ALA A 189 2.41 -8.29 7.87
C ALA A 189 3.34 -7.10 7.47
N THR A 190 3.82 -7.07 6.23
CA THR A 190 4.66 -5.98 5.71
C THR A 190 3.90 -5.02 4.81
N SER A 191 2.59 -5.23 4.63
CA SER A 191 1.74 -4.39 3.78
C SER A 191 1.61 -2.97 4.35
N GLY A 192 1.57 -1.98 3.45
CA GLY A 192 1.43 -0.59 3.81
C GLY A 192 0.54 0.20 2.85
N LEU A 193 0.39 1.48 3.12
CA LEU A 193 -0.47 2.40 2.36
C LEU A 193 0.30 3.29 1.38
N ALA A 194 1.64 3.21 1.35
CA ALA A 194 2.47 4.11 0.52
C ALA A 194 2.09 4.05 -0.96
N GLY A 195 1.87 2.85 -1.50
CA GLY A 195 1.46 2.66 -2.90
C GLY A 195 0.10 3.27 -3.20
N ALA A 196 -0.88 3.07 -2.32
CA ALA A 196 -2.22 3.62 -2.45
C ALA A 196 -2.21 5.16 -2.34
N PHE A 197 -1.42 5.72 -1.41
CA PHE A 197 -1.26 7.16 -1.25
C PHE A 197 -0.62 7.79 -2.48
N MET A 198 0.49 7.24 -2.97
CA MET A 198 1.18 7.74 -4.17
C MET A 198 0.30 7.60 -5.42
N GLY A 199 -0.42 6.48 -5.56
CA GLY A 199 -1.37 6.27 -6.65
C GLY A 199 -2.49 7.33 -6.64
N SER A 200 -3.06 7.63 -5.48
CA SER A 200 -4.07 8.67 -5.31
C SER A 200 -3.53 10.07 -5.60
N LEU A 201 -2.29 10.36 -5.17
CA LEU A 201 -1.62 11.63 -5.44
C LEU A 201 -1.42 11.85 -6.95
N PHE A 202 -0.89 10.84 -7.65
CA PHE A 202 -0.73 10.91 -9.11
C PHE A 202 -2.06 11.06 -9.83
N MET A 203 -3.09 10.31 -9.41
CA MET A 203 -4.44 10.43 -9.96
C MET A 203 -4.99 11.86 -9.80
N MET A 204 -4.82 12.45 -8.62
CA MET A 204 -5.28 13.81 -8.31
C MET A 204 -4.52 14.87 -9.14
N LEU A 205 -3.20 14.68 -9.33
CA LEU A 205 -2.40 15.56 -10.19
C LEU A 205 -2.88 15.53 -11.64
N ILE A 206 -3.23 14.36 -12.17
CA ILE A 206 -3.78 14.23 -13.53
C ILE A 206 -5.10 14.98 -13.64
N VAL A 207 -5.99 14.85 -12.67
CA VAL A 207 -7.27 15.60 -12.64
C VAL A 207 -7.01 17.10 -12.63
N ILE A 208 -6.12 17.58 -11.78
CA ILE A 208 -5.78 19.01 -11.69
C ILE A 208 -5.22 19.54 -13.02
N ILE A 209 -4.29 18.81 -13.63
CA ILE A 209 -3.62 19.23 -14.87
C ILE A 209 -4.57 19.20 -16.08
N ILE A 210 -5.54 18.29 -16.10
CA ILE A 210 -6.46 18.14 -17.24
C ILE A 210 -7.78 18.87 -17.01
N ALA A 211 -8.50 18.54 -15.92
CA ALA A 211 -9.86 19.02 -15.74
C ALA A 211 -9.93 20.52 -15.43
N ILE A 212 -9.00 21.04 -14.62
CA ILE A 212 -9.05 22.46 -14.24
C ILE A 212 -8.73 23.36 -15.44
N PRO A 213 -7.60 23.23 -16.16
CA PRO A 213 -7.31 24.12 -17.28
C PRO A 213 -8.35 24.04 -18.40
N ILE A 214 -8.74 22.82 -18.79
CA ILE A 214 -9.74 22.62 -19.84
C ILE A 214 -11.10 23.16 -19.41
N GLY A 215 -11.53 22.85 -18.19
CA GLY A 215 -12.82 23.27 -17.65
C GLY A 215 -12.92 24.79 -17.51
N VAL A 216 -11.87 25.43 -16.96
CA VAL A 216 -11.80 26.89 -16.82
C VAL A 216 -11.75 27.58 -18.18
N ALA A 217 -10.90 27.13 -19.10
CA ALA A 217 -10.81 27.69 -20.45
C ALA A 217 -12.14 27.56 -21.22
N SER A 218 -12.80 26.39 -21.11
CA SER A 218 -14.12 26.18 -21.71
C SER A 218 -15.18 27.08 -21.09
N ALA A 219 -15.17 27.28 -19.80
CA ALA A 219 -16.11 28.16 -19.10
C ALA A 219 -15.92 29.62 -19.50
N ILE A 220 -14.68 30.09 -19.58
CA ILE A 220 -14.36 31.46 -20.04
C ILE A 220 -14.81 31.64 -21.48
N TYR A 221 -14.48 30.68 -22.36
CA TYR A 221 -14.89 30.75 -23.76
C TYR A 221 -16.43 30.84 -23.89
N LEU A 222 -17.16 29.98 -23.21
CA LEU A 222 -18.63 29.92 -23.28
C LEU A 222 -19.29 31.20 -22.70
N GLU A 223 -18.69 31.84 -21.69
CA GLU A 223 -19.30 32.98 -21.01
C GLU A 223 -18.93 34.32 -21.69
N GLU A 224 -17.68 34.47 -22.18
CA GLU A 224 -17.17 35.75 -22.68
C GLU A 224 -17.10 35.84 -24.22
N PHE A 225 -16.84 34.71 -24.91
CA PHE A 225 -16.51 34.71 -26.33
C PHE A 225 -17.51 33.94 -27.21
N ALA A 226 -18.24 32.99 -26.69
CA ALA A 226 -19.13 32.16 -27.50
C ALA A 226 -20.29 32.98 -28.07
N PRO A 227 -20.59 32.87 -29.38
CA PRO A 227 -21.76 33.52 -29.98
C PRO A 227 -23.05 32.90 -29.42
N LYS A 228 -24.06 33.74 -29.17
CA LYS A 228 -25.36 33.29 -28.74
C LYS A 228 -26.13 32.68 -29.92
N ASN A 229 -26.01 31.41 -30.13
CA ASN A 229 -26.68 30.62 -31.17
C ASN A 229 -27.09 29.24 -30.68
N TRP A 230 -27.83 28.52 -31.49
CA TRP A 230 -28.35 27.18 -31.16
C TRP A 230 -27.22 26.18 -30.86
N ILE A 231 -26.02 26.34 -31.46
CA ILE A 231 -24.88 25.45 -31.21
C ILE A 231 -24.38 25.61 -29.76
N THR A 232 -24.24 26.84 -29.31
CA THR A 232 -23.84 27.15 -27.93
C THR A 232 -24.88 26.64 -26.94
N ASP A 233 -26.17 26.81 -27.26
CA ASP A 233 -27.27 26.29 -26.42
C ASP A 233 -27.22 24.74 -26.30
N VAL A 234 -26.98 24.04 -27.41
CA VAL A 234 -26.80 22.59 -27.41
C VAL A 234 -25.59 22.17 -26.57
N ILE A 235 -24.47 22.87 -26.66
CA ILE A 235 -23.28 22.59 -25.84
C ILE A 235 -23.60 22.77 -24.36
N GLU A 236 -24.27 23.88 -23.98
CA GLU A 236 -24.65 24.13 -22.59
C GLU A 236 -25.58 23.07 -22.02
N VAL A 237 -26.59 22.68 -22.79
CA VAL A 237 -27.52 21.60 -22.39
C VAL A 237 -26.76 20.28 -22.19
N ASN A 238 -25.83 19.95 -23.10
CA ASN A 238 -25.03 18.73 -22.96
C ASN A 238 -24.10 18.75 -21.74
N ILE A 239 -23.44 19.89 -21.43
CA ILE A 239 -22.63 20.02 -20.22
C ILE A 239 -23.46 19.78 -18.97
N ASN A 240 -24.67 20.36 -18.89
CA ASN A 240 -25.58 20.18 -17.76
C ASN A 240 -26.07 18.72 -17.66
N ASN A 241 -26.40 18.09 -18.78
CA ASN A 241 -26.80 16.69 -18.83
C ASN A 241 -25.65 15.77 -18.41
N LEU A 242 -24.40 16.05 -18.83
CA LEU A 242 -23.22 15.30 -18.47
C LEU A 242 -22.97 15.35 -16.95
N ALA A 243 -23.20 16.51 -16.32
CA ALA A 243 -23.08 16.66 -14.87
C ALA A 243 -24.12 15.82 -14.08
N ALA A 244 -25.23 15.47 -14.70
CA ALA A 244 -26.26 14.61 -14.09
C ALA A 244 -26.04 13.10 -14.31
N VAL A 245 -25.04 12.70 -15.11
CA VAL A 245 -24.75 11.29 -15.41
C VAL A 245 -24.19 10.60 -14.16
N PRO A 246 -24.74 9.43 -13.77
CA PRO A 246 -24.19 8.65 -12.67
C PRO A 246 -22.70 8.30 -12.88
N SER A 247 -21.87 8.43 -11.84
CA SER A 247 -20.42 8.18 -11.90
C SER A 247 -20.03 6.79 -12.43
N ILE A 248 -20.88 5.78 -12.23
CA ILE A 248 -20.66 4.44 -12.75
C ILE A 248 -20.56 4.40 -14.29
N VAL A 249 -21.32 5.27 -14.97
CA VAL A 249 -21.30 5.35 -16.45
C VAL A 249 -19.94 5.86 -16.93
N PHE A 250 -19.35 6.86 -16.26
CA PHE A 250 -18.00 7.33 -16.55
C PHE A 250 -16.97 6.24 -16.31
N GLY A 251 -17.14 5.42 -15.26
CA GLY A 251 -16.28 4.27 -15.00
C GLY A 251 -16.31 3.23 -16.13
N LEU A 252 -17.52 2.89 -16.59
CA LEU A 252 -17.72 1.94 -17.70
C LEU A 252 -17.17 2.50 -19.03
N LEU A 253 -17.45 3.77 -19.32
CA LEU A 253 -16.93 4.46 -20.51
C LEU A 253 -15.40 4.51 -20.48
N GLY A 254 -14.83 4.86 -19.34
CA GLY A 254 -13.38 4.90 -19.14
C GLY A 254 -12.73 3.52 -19.32
N ALA A 255 -13.36 2.46 -18.81
CA ALA A 255 -12.88 1.09 -19.03
C ALA A 255 -12.92 0.72 -20.52
N ALA A 256 -14.02 1.03 -21.21
CA ALA A 256 -14.16 0.73 -22.64
C ALA A 256 -13.14 1.50 -23.50
N ILE A 257 -12.93 2.79 -23.24
CA ILE A 257 -12.06 3.65 -24.04
C ILE A 257 -10.60 3.47 -23.65
N PHE A 258 -10.27 3.70 -22.36
CA PHE A 258 -8.85 3.77 -21.97
C PHE A 258 -8.21 2.37 -21.85
N ILE A 259 -8.94 1.38 -21.39
CA ILE A 259 -8.42 0.02 -21.24
C ILE A 259 -8.71 -0.80 -22.51
N GLY A 260 -9.96 -0.82 -22.98
CA GLY A 260 -10.37 -1.65 -24.11
C GLY A 260 -9.81 -1.17 -25.45
N TRP A 261 -9.90 0.13 -25.77
CA TRP A 261 -9.48 0.67 -27.06
C TRP A 261 -8.05 1.21 -27.05
N MET A 262 -7.66 1.99 -26.03
CA MET A 262 -6.30 2.56 -25.92
C MET A 262 -5.28 1.60 -25.32
N HIS A 263 -5.70 0.44 -24.81
CA HIS A 263 -4.85 -0.60 -24.21
C HIS A 263 -3.99 -0.09 -23.03
N LEU A 264 -4.48 0.89 -22.27
CA LEU A 264 -3.78 1.37 -21.08
C LEU A 264 -3.87 0.32 -19.95
N PRO A 265 -2.84 0.21 -19.09
CA PRO A 265 -2.82 -0.75 -17.99
C PRO A 265 -3.98 -0.53 -16.99
N LEU A 266 -4.67 -1.60 -16.64
CA LEU A 266 -5.85 -1.59 -15.76
C LEU A 266 -5.59 -0.87 -14.41
N SER A 267 -4.41 -1.05 -13.84
CA SER A 267 -4.05 -0.53 -12.51
C SER A 267 -3.27 0.79 -12.55
N ALA A 268 -3.20 1.45 -13.71
CA ALA A 268 -2.45 2.69 -13.83
C ALA A 268 -3.23 3.88 -13.22
N PRO A 269 -2.61 4.71 -12.35
CA PRO A 269 -3.21 5.96 -11.86
C PRO A 269 -3.66 6.90 -12.98
N LEU A 270 -3.01 6.81 -14.15
CA LEU A 270 -3.37 7.56 -15.35
C LEU A 270 -4.81 7.28 -15.79
N VAL A 271 -5.22 6.01 -15.85
CA VAL A 271 -6.58 5.63 -16.26
C VAL A 271 -7.62 6.19 -15.30
N GLY A 272 -7.38 6.01 -13.99
CA GLY A 272 -8.27 6.57 -12.97
C GLY A 272 -8.34 8.10 -13.04
N GLY A 273 -7.21 8.77 -13.22
CA GLY A 273 -7.13 10.22 -13.36
C GLY A 273 -7.87 10.75 -14.60
N LEU A 274 -7.76 10.07 -15.73
CA LEU A 274 -8.49 10.43 -16.95
C LEU A 274 -10.02 10.28 -16.78
N VAL A 275 -10.47 9.16 -16.17
CA VAL A 275 -11.89 8.93 -15.89
C VAL A 275 -12.43 9.98 -14.93
N LEU A 276 -11.72 10.27 -13.85
CA LEU A 276 -12.10 11.31 -12.90
C LEU A 276 -12.10 12.70 -13.54
N SER A 277 -11.17 12.98 -14.46
CA SER A 277 -11.15 14.24 -15.22
C SER A 277 -12.40 14.41 -16.06
N LEU A 278 -12.83 13.35 -16.77
CA LEU A 278 -14.08 13.40 -17.53
C LEU A 278 -15.31 13.66 -16.64
N MET A 279 -15.35 13.05 -15.47
CA MET A 279 -16.43 13.20 -14.51
C MET A 279 -16.45 14.61 -13.88
N THR A 280 -15.29 15.21 -13.61
CA THR A 280 -15.18 16.51 -12.94
C THR A 280 -15.29 17.70 -13.90
N LEU A 281 -14.98 17.52 -15.19
CA LEU A 281 -15.02 18.57 -16.21
C LEU A 281 -16.33 19.37 -16.22
N PRO A 282 -17.52 18.76 -16.32
CA PRO A 282 -18.80 19.49 -16.33
C PRO A 282 -18.98 20.35 -15.09
N THR A 283 -18.62 19.83 -13.92
CA THR A 283 -18.72 20.54 -12.64
C THR A 283 -17.78 21.78 -12.61
N VAL A 284 -16.56 21.63 -13.09
CA VAL A 284 -15.60 22.75 -13.19
C VAL A 284 -16.14 23.82 -14.14
N ILE A 285 -16.68 23.44 -15.29
CA ILE A 285 -17.25 24.38 -16.26
C ILE A 285 -18.43 25.16 -15.62
N ILE A 286 -19.39 24.45 -15.03
CA ILE A 286 -20.58 25.06 -14.45
C ILE A 286 -20.24 26.01 -13.30
N THR A 287 -19.37 25.59 -12.39
CA THR A 287 -18.97 26.40 -11.23
C THR A 287 -18.15 27.60 -11.64
N THR A 288 -17.25 27.48 -12.62
CA THR A 288 -16.46 28.60 -13.14
C THR A 288 -17.37 29.62 -13.84
N ARG A 289 -18.34 29.17 -14.65
CA ARG A 289 -19.32 30.06 -15.28
C ARG A 289 -20.17 30.79 -14.24
N ALA A 290 -20.63 30.10 -13.22
CA ALA A 290 -21.40 30.72 -12.13
C ALA A 290 -20.57 31.80 -11.41
N SER A 291 -19.27 31.53 -11.17
CA SER A 291 -18.34 32.49 -10.56
C SER A 291 -18.11 33.71 -11.46
N LEU A 292 -17.94 33.50 -12.76
CA LEU A 292 -17.80 34.61 -13.73
C LEU A 292 -19.06 35.48 -13.75
N LYS A 293 -20.25 34.91 -13.76
CA LYS A 293 -21.53 35.64 -13.71
C LYS A 293 -21.72 36.44 -12.42
N ALA A 294 -21.13 36.05 -11.33
CA ALA A 294 -21.22 36.74 -10.04
C ALA A 294 -20.35 38.03 -10.02
N VAL A 295 -19.42 38.23 -10.96
CA VAL A 295 -18.60 39.44 -11.04
C VAL A 295 -19.44 40.63 -11.54
N PRO A 296 -19.52 41.76 -10.78
CA PRO A 296 -20.29 42.91 -11.17
C PRO A 296 -19.86 43.49 -12.56
N PRO A 297 -20.81 43.98 -13.38
CA PRO A 297 -20.51 44.49 -14.70
C PRO A 297 -19.50 45.64 -14.70
N SER A 298 -19.46 46.45 -13.63
CA SER A 298 -18.52 47.55 -13.47
C SER A 298 -17.07 47.08 -13.41
N ILE A 299 -16.81 45.94 -12.78
CA ILE A 299 -15.47 45.34 -12.69
C ILE A 299 -15.08 44.67 -14.03
N ARG A 300 -16.03 44.02 -14.69
CA ARG A 300 -15.82 43.41 -16.02
C ARG A 300 -15.47 44.42 -17.11
N GLN A 301 -16.04 45.64 -17.04
CA GLN A 301 -15.75 46.70 -18.01
C GLN A 301 -14.44 47.43 -17.75
N ALA A 302 -13.87 47.30 -16.54
CA ALA A 302 -12.61 47.94 -16.16
C ALA A 302 -11.37 47.06 -16.44
N ALA A 303 -11.57 45.76 -16.75
CA ALA A 303 -10.52 44.79 -17.07
C ALA A 303 -10.38 44.62 -18.60
#